data_77aed1bda06a9c276092601e952c31a2
#
_entry.id   77aed1bda06a9c276092601e952c31a2
#
_cell.length_a   1.000
_cell.length_b   1.000
_cell.length_c   1.000
_cell.angle_alpha   90.00
_cell.angle_beta   90.00
_cell.angle_gamma   90.00
#
_symmetry.space_group_name_H-M   'P 1'
#
loop_
_entity.id
_entity.type
_entity.pdbx_description
1 polymer ?
#
loop_
_entity_poly.entity_id
_entity_poly.type
_entity_poly.pdbx_seq_one_letter_code
_entity_poly.pdbx_strand_id
1 'polypeptide(L)'
;MDKETKFSEDNLKSWDSIAHMHAQGSGAGFYRIEQFLNGECQLGPWEPEELGSVNGKSLLHLQCHIGTDTLSWARRGAVVTGLDFSPSSIEEAQRFADILKIDNSRFVVSTVSNAVEALGGERFDILYTGRGALCWLPDLDDWAAVSSQLVTPGGVLYMEETHPTVDLMDLIETSEGKIVRPHYNPFNKDPVTFTEEGSYADRKAKTGLYTSHCWEHGFGEILGSLVRNGFRIDLLNEREDSFFEPWEGVFESLRPNYWKFKKGHVAFPMSYTLKATRVE
;
A
#
# COMPACT_ATOMS: atom_id res chain seq x y z
N MET A 1 -4.03 -7.65 -27.44
CA MET A 1 -3.72 -7.20 -26.09
C MET A 1 -3.22 -8.44 -25.36
N ASP A 2 -2.02 -8.41 -24.82
CA ASP A 2 -1.54 -9.53 -24.05
C ASP A 2 -2.26 -9.61 -22.68
N LYS A 3 -2.04 -10.71 -21.96
CA LYS A 3 -2.73 -11.01 -20.70
C LYS A 3 -2.36 -9.99 -19.60
N GLU A 4 -1.09 -9.56 -19.53
CA GLU A 4 -0.59 -8.62 -18.52
C GLU A 4 -1.15 -7.21 -18.72
N THR A 5 -1.23 -6.73 -19.97
CA THR A 5 -1.87 -5.45 -20.31
C THR A 5 -3.32 -5.43 -19.84
N LYS A 6 -4.05 -6.54 -20.05
CA LYS A 6 -5.45 -6.65 -19.60
C LYS A 6 -5.56 -6.58 -18.07
N PHE A 7 -4.70 -7.27 -17.32
CA PHE A 7 -4.72 -7.23 -15.86
C PHE A 7 -4.47 -5.81 -15.33
N SER A 8 -3.51 -5.10 -15.91
CA SER A 8 -3.22 -3.71 -15.54
C SER A 8 -4.40 -2.77 -15.83
N GLU A 9 -5.10 -2.95 -16.96
CA GLU A 9 -6.28 -2.15 -17.30
C GLU A 9 -7.47 -2.42 -16.37
N ASP A 10 -7.68 -3.69 -15.99
CA ASP A 10 -8.76 -4.06 -15.07
C ASP A 10 -8.47 -3.48 -13.67
N ASN A 11 -7.23 -3.58 -13.18
CA ASN A 11 -6.82 -2.99 -11.92
C ASN A 11 -6.93 -1.45 -11.93
N LEU A 12 -6.53 -0.79 -13.02
CA LEU A 12 -6.69 0.66 -13.16
C LEU A 12 -8.17 1.07 -13.07
N LYS A 13 -9.05 0.41 -13.81
CA LYS A 13 -10.50 0.68 -13.77
C LYS A 13 -11.08 0.48 -12.38
N SER A 14 -10.65 -0.58 -11.69
CA SER A 14 -11.06 -0.88 -10.33
C SER A 14 -10.69 0.27 -9.39
N TRP A 15 -9.41 0.60 -9.29
CA TRP A 15 -8.91 1.65 -8.40
C TRP A 15 -9.45 3.03 -8.73
N ASP A 16 -9.56 3.36 -10.03
CA ASP A 16 -10.10 4.64 -10.47
C ASP A 16 -11.59 4.80 -10.10
N SER A 17 -12.35 3.70 -10.13
CA SER A 17 -13.78 3.72 -9.79
C SER A 17 -14.07 3.95 -8.30
N ILE A 18 -13.15 3.57 -7.40
CA ILE A 18 -13.33 3.65 -5.95
C ILE A 18 -12.63 4.85 -5.30
N ALA A 19 -11.70 5.49 -6.02
CA ALA A 19 -10.88 6.59 -5.49
C ALA A 19 -11.72 7.72 -4.88
N HIS A 20 -12.72 8.19 -5.62
CA HIS A 20 -13.60 9.28 -5.17
C HIS A 20 -14.42 8.92 -3.93
N MET A 21 -14.91 7.69 -3.86
CA MET A 21 -15.62 7.17 -2.68
C MET A 21 -14.70 7.14 -1.45
N HIS A 22 -13.46 6.68 -1.61
CA HIS A 22 -12.46 6.68 -0.54
C HIS A 22 -12.16 8.09 -0.04
N ALA A 23 -12.08 9.05 -0.96
CA ALA A 23 -11.80 10.46 -0.64
C ALA A 23 -12.99 11.22 -0.02
N GLN A 24 -14.21 10.74 -0.19
CA GLN A 24 -15.39 11.32 0.46
C GLN A 24 -15.59 10.84 1.89
N GLY A 25 -14.83 9.83 2.34
CA GLY A 25 -15.01 9.23 3.65
C GLY A 25 -16.38 8.58 3.83
N SER A 26 -17.09 8.28 2.71
CA SER A 26 -18.30 7.46 2.75
C SER A 26 -17.90 6.04 3.16
N GLY A 27 -18.70 5.44 4.04
CA GLY A 27 -18.45 4.12 4.56
C GLY A 27 -18.08 4.09 6.04
N ALA A 28 -17.41 3.04 6.47
CA ALA A 28 -17.07 2.80 7.87
C ALA A 28 -16.03 3.78 8.48
N GLY A 29 -15.69 4.83 7.74
CA GLY A 29 -14.69 5.81 8.17
C GLY A 29 -13.26 5.28 8.08
N PHE A 30 -13.00 4.33 7.20
CA PHE A 30 -11.68 3.69 7.04
C PHE A 30 -10.57 4.72 6.81
N TYR A 31 -10.74 5.63 5.84
CA TYR A 31 -9.75 6.68 5.55
C TYR A 31 -9.81 7.88 6.50
N ARG A 32 -10.85 7.97 7.37
CA ARG A 32 -10.98 9.03 8.38
C ARG A 32 -10.71 10.44 7.82
N ILE A 33 -11.26 10.72 6.63
CA ILE A 33 -10.93 11.92 5.85
C ILE A 33 -11.18 13.22 6.65
N GLU A 34 -12.30 13.30 7.38
CA GLU A 34 -12.58 14.46 8.22
C GLU A 34 -11.49 14.68 9.27
N GLN A 35 -11.09 13.61 9.97
CA GLN A 35 -10.02 13.67 10.98
C GLN A 35 -8.67 14.01 10.35
N PHE A 36 -8.36 13.41 9.18
CA PHE A 36 -7.17 13.73 8.42
C PHE A 36 -7.13 15.22 8.04
N LEU A 37 -8.22 15.79 7.51
CA LEU A 37 -8.29 17.20 7.17
C LEU A 37 -8.16 18.10 8.41
N ASN A 38 -8.63 17.64 9.57
CA ASN A 38 -8.46 18.31 10.86
C ASN A 38 -7.11 18.09 11.55
N GLY A 39 -6.14 17.44 10.87
CA GLY A 39 -4.76 17.34 11.34
C GLY A 39 -4.34 15.96 11.86
N GLU A 40 -5.23 14.95 11.87
CA GLU A 40 -4.86 13.58 12.25
C GLU A 40 -3.85 13.01 11.25
N CYS A 41 -2.84 12.31 11.77
CA CYS A 41 -1.82 11.61 10.99
C CYS A 41 -2.37 10.25 10.56
N GLN A 42 -2.20 9.89 9.29
CA GLN A 42 -2.64 8.60 8.76
C GLN A 42 -1.56 7.50 8.81
N LEU A 43 -0.33 7.88 9.15
CA LEU A 43 0.78 6.92 9.27
C LEU A 43 0.58 5.94 10.42
N GLY A 44 1.15 4.76 10.29
CA GLY A 44 1.23 3.80 11.38
C GLY A 44 2.03 4.36 12.55
N PRO A 45 1.73 3.93 13.78
CA PRO A 45 2.33 4.53 14.98
C PRO A 45 3.86 4.34 15.06
N TRP A 46 4.38 3.31 14.42
CA TRP A 46 5.81 2.97 14.37
C TRP A 46 6.56 3.58 13.19
N GLU A 47 5.88 3.89 12.07
CA GLU A 47 6.53 4.37 10.86
C GLU A 47 7.42 5.61 11.08
N PRO A 48 6.97 6.64 11.83
CA PRO A 48 7.80 7.80 12.10
C PRO A 48 9.03 7.50 12.97
N GLU A 49 8.93 6.52 13.87
CA GLU A 49 10.05 6.13 14.73
C GLU A 49 11.08 5.31 13.93
N GLU A 50 10.63 4.34 13.16
CA GLU A 50 11.50 3.45 12.38
C GLU A 50 12.19 4.17 11.22
N LEU A 51 11.47 5.08 10.54
CA LEU A 51 12.04 5.87 9.45
C LEU A 51 12.94 7.00 9.97
N GLY A 52 12.59 7.58 11.13
CA GLY A 52 13.30 8.69 11.75
C GLY A 52 12.91 10.04 11.15
N SER A 53 13.80 11.05 11.27
CA SER A 53 13.49 12.40 10.78
C SER A 53 13.45 12.46 9.26
N VAL A 54 12.34 12.95 8.73
CA VAL A 54 12.12 13.20 7.30
C VAL A 54 12.19 14.70 6.95
N ASN A 55 12.41 15.56 7.96
CA ASN A 55 12.41 17.01 7.77
C ASN A 55 13.47 17.45 6.74
N GLY A 56 13.03 18.13 5.69
CA GLY A 56 13.86 18.60 4.59
C GLY A 56 14.32 17.54 3.61
N LYS A 57 13.94 16.27 3.80
CA LYS A 57 14.25 15.17 2.87
C LYS A 57 13.23 15.09 1.73
N SER A 58 13.73 14.72 0.56
CA SER A 58 12.88 14.34 -0.57
C SER A 58 12.30 12.93 -0.37
N LEU A 59 10.98 12.79 -0.50
CA LEU A 59 10.28 11.52 -0.32
C LEU A 59 9.38 11.23 -1.52
N LEU A 60 9.60 10.08 -2.15
CA LEU A 60 8.70 9.53 -3.17
C LEU A 60 7.79 8.49 -2.53
N HIS A 61 6.47 8.64 -2.69
CA HIS A 61 5.49 7.62 -2.33
C HIS A 61 4.99 6.95 -3.62
N LEU A 62 5.42 5.71 -3.86
CA LEU A 62 4.90 4.88 -4.95
C LEU A 62 3.55 4.27 -4.56
N GLN A 63 2.60 4.27 -5.53
CA GLN A 63 1.24 3.76 -5.32
C GLN A 63 0.53 4.51 -4.19
N CYS A 64 0.57 5.85 -4.27
CA CYS A 64 0.15 6.74 -3.17
C CYS A 64 -1.37 6.85 -2.98
N HIS A 65 -2.17 6.27 -3.88
CA HIS A 65 -3.62 6.36 -3.88
C HIS A 65 -4.09 7.82 -3.71
N ILE A 66 -5.04 8.09 -2.80
CA ILE A 66 -5.57 9.44 -2.51
C ILE A 66 -4.62 10.33 -1.66
N GLY A 67 -3.38 9.91 -1.44
CA GLY A 67 -2.30 10.73 -0.91
C GLY A 67 -2.35 11.07 0.58
N THR A 68 -3.20 10.46 1.39
CA THR A 68 -3.31 10.79 2.83
C THR A 68 -2.03 10.52 3.61
N ASP A 69 -1.34 9.42 3.32
CA ASP A 69 -0.06 9.07 3.95
C ASP A 69 1.06 9.96 3.43
N THR A 70 1.06 10.24 2.10
CA THR A 70 1.99 11.18 1.47
C THR A 70 1.95 12.55 2.15
N LEU A 71 0.74 13.09 2.31
CA LEU A 71 0.54 14.39 2.95
C LEU A 71 0.81 14.36 4.46
N SER A 72 0.65 13.20 5.11
CA SER A 72 1.08 13.01 6.50
C SER A 72 2.60 13.11 6.64
N TRP A 73 3.37 12.60 5.68
CA TRP A 73 4.83 12.81 5.62
C TRP A 73 5.20 14.27 5.31
N ALA A 74 4.46 14.94 4.41
CA ALA A 74 4.68 16.38 4.14
C ALA A 74 4.47 17.25 5.38
N ARG A 75 3.46 16.96 6.20
CA ARG A 75 3.23 17.64 7.50
C ARG A 75 4.38 17.42 8.50
N ARG A 76 5.20 16.40 8.32
CA ARG A 76 6.40 16.13 9.10
C ARG A 76 7.67 16.77 8.52
N GLY A 77 7.51 17.58 7.47
CA GLY A 77 8.57 18.38 6.86
C GLY A 77 9.27 17.72 5.67
N ALA A 78 8.83 16.57 5.18
CA ALA A 78 9.35 16.01 3.95
C ALA A 78 8.89 16.85 2.74
N VAL A 79 9.70 16.91 1.68
CA VAL A 79 9.28 17.37 0.35
C VAL A 79 8.80 16.15 -0.42
N VAL A 80 7.50 16.04 -0.61
CA VAL A 80 6.90 14.78 -1.06
C VAL A 80 6.50 14.80 -2.55
N THR A 81 6.69 13.67 -3.19
CA THR A 81 6.11 13.34 -4.49
C THR A 81 5.28 12.07 -4.33
N GLY A 82 3.98 12.15 -4.62
CA GLY A 82 3.11 10.98 -4.72
C GLY A 82 3.00 10.53 -6.17
N LEU A 83 3.05 9.22 -6.41
CA LEU A 83 2.85 8.64 -7.74
C LEU A 83 1.83 7.52 -7.66
N ASP A 84 0.84 7.56 -8.53
CA ASP A 84 -0.17 6.50 -8.66
C ASP A 84 -0.62 6.38 -10.12
N PHE A 85 -1.08 5.21 -10.51
CA PHE A 85 -1.55 4.97 -11.88
C PHE A 85 -2.98 5.46 -12.12
N SER A 86 -3.78 5.67 -11.05
CA SER A 86 -5.16 6.15 -11.11
C SER A 86 -5.21 7.68 -11.20
N PRO A 87 -5.69 8.25 -12.31
CA PRO A 87 -5.92 9.69 -12.43
C PRO A 87 -6.87 10.22 -11.33
N SER A 88 -7.95 9.49 -11.03
CA SER A 88 -8.91 9.90 -9.99
C SER A 88 -8.27 9.93 -8.61
N SER A 89 -7.39 8.98 -8.28
CA SER A 89 -6.63 8.98 -7.03
C SER A 89 -5.72 10.20 -6.91
N ILE A 90 -5.00 10.54 -7.97
CA ILE A 90 -4.11 11.71 -8.02
C ILE A 90 -4.89 13.03 -7.94
N GLU A 91 -6.05 13.12 -8.60
CA GLU A 91 -6.94 14.30 -8.48
C GLU A 91 -7.35 14.53 -7.01
N GLU A 92 -7.74 13.48 -6.30
CA GLU A 92 -8.12 13.58 -4.88
C GLU A 92 -6.92 13.93 -3.98
N ALA A 93 -5.74 13.34 -4.26
CA ALA A 93 -4.53 13.66 -3.52
C ALA A 93 -4.14 15.14 -3.69
N GLN A 94 -4.20 15.67 -4.90
CA GLN A 94 -3.98 17.10 -5.18
C GLN A 94 -5.03 17.97 -4.49
N ARG A 95 -6.30 17.59 -4.55
CA ARG A 95 -7.39 18.30 -3.86
C ARG A 95 -7.15 18.40 -2.35
N PHE A 96 -6.68 17.33 -1.72
CA PHE A 96 -6.34 17.36 -0.29
C PHE A 96 -5.14 18.27 -0.01
N ALA A 97 -4.09 18.24 -0.85
CA ALA A 97 -2.95 19.15 -0.70
C ALA A 97 -3.39 20.62 -0.74
N ASP A 98 -4.28 20.96 -1.69
CA ASP A 98 -4.81 22.32 -1.86
C ASP A 98 -5.65 22.75 -0.64
N ILE A 99 -6.56 21.89 -0.15
CA ILE A 99 -7.37 22.17 1.06
C ILE A 99 -6.46 22.40 2.26
N LEU A 100 -5.42 21.58 2.42
CA LEU A 100 -4.49 21.63 3.54
C LEU A 100 -3.41 22.70 3.39
N LYS A 101 -3.32 23.34 2.21
CA LYS A 101 -2.27 24.32 1.85
C LYS A 101 -0.86 23.76 2.06
N ILE A 102 -0.65 22.53 1.58
CA ILE A 102 0.64 21.84 1.66
C ILE A 102 1.39 22.11 0.36
N ASP A 103 2.31 23.08 0.36
CA ASP A 103 3.04 23.54 -0.83
C ASP A 103 4.29 22.67 -1.14
N ASN A 104 4.72 21.82 -0.21
CA ASN A 104 5.87 20.91 -0.36
C ASN A 104 5.44 19.53 -0.85
N SER A 105 4.38 19.47 -1.68
CA SER A 105 3.87 18.23 -2.27
C SER A 105 3.60 18.40 -3.76
N ARG A 106 3.76 17.31 -4.51
CA ARG A 106 3.31 17.16 -5.90
C ARG A 106 2.82 15.74 -6.14
N PHE A 107 1.97 15.57 -7.16
CA PHE A 107 1.39 14.28 -7.50
C PHE A 107 1.52 14.01 -8.99
N VAL A 108 1.83 12.75 -9.36
CA VAL A 108 2.13 12.34 -10.74
C VAL A 108 1.33 11.08 -11.08
N VAL A 109 0.62 11.11 -12.21
CA VAL A 109 -0.07 9.93 -12.75
C VAL A 109 0.95 9.10 -13.53
N SER A 110 1.28 7.91 -13.03
CA SER A 110 2.15 6.94 -13.72
C SER A 110 2.03 5.55 -13.10
N THR A 111 2.35 4.53 -13.87
CA THR A 111 2.61 3.19 -13.33
C THR A 111 3.98 3.15 -12.66
N VAL A 112 4.20 2.15 -11.79
CA VAL A 112 5.51 1.94 -11.16
C VAL A 112 6.60 1.68 -12.22
N SER A 113 6.32 0.85 -13.21
CA SER A 113 7.28 0.52 -14.28
C SER A 113 7.73 1.76 -15.10
N ASN A 114 6.86 2.76 -15.23
CA ASN A 114 7.18 4.00 -15.94
C ASN A 114 7.65 5.14 -15.02
N ALA A 115 7.79 4.90 -13.72
CA ALA A 115 8.07 5.95 -12.74
C ALA A 115 9.37 6.70 -13.00
N VAL A 116 10.44 6.03 -13.46
CA VAL A 116 11.73 6.66 -13.77
C VAL A 116 11.57 7.70 -14.90
N GLU A 117 10.85 7.36 -15.95
CA GLU A 117 10.58 8.27 -17.07
C GLU A 117 9.66 9.42 -16.65
N ALA A 118 8.56 9.11 -15.97
CA ALA A 118 7.56 10.09 -15.53
C ALA A 118 8.14 11.12 -14.56
N LEU A 119 9.15 10.73 -13.75
CA LEU A 119 9.85 11.60 -12.82
C LEU A 119 11.13 12.22 -13.40
N GLY A 120 11.41 12.01 -14.71
CA GLY A 120 12.58 12.57 -15.38
C GLY A 120 13.93 12.07 -14.82
N GLY A 121 13.96 10.90 -14.20
CA GLY A 121 15.17 10.33 -13.58
C GLY A 121 15.55 10.99 -12.25
N GLU A 122 14.67 11.77 -11.63
CA GLU A 122 14.88 12.36 -10.30
C GLU A 122 15.07 11.26 -9.25
N ARG A 123 15.90 11.53 -8.26
CA ARG A 123 16.18 10.62 -7.14
C ARG A 123 15.77 11.23 -5.82
N PHE A 124 15.39 10.38 -4.90
CA PHE A 124 14.82 10.74 -3.60
C PHE A 124 15.65 10.18 -2.46
N ASP A 125 15.69 10.89 -1.34
CA ASP A 125 16.32 10.42 -0.10
C ASP A 125 15.57 9.24 0.51
N ILE A 126 14.24 9.23 0.30
CA ILE A 126 13.32 8.22 0.83
C ILE A 126 12.37 7.78 -0.28
N LEU A 127 12.24 6.47 -0.48
CA LEU A 127 11.13 5.86 -1.18
C LEU A 127 10.23 5.19 -0.16
N TYR A 128 8.98 5.58 -0.15
CA TYR A 128 7.93 5.01 0.69
C TYR A 128 6.91 4.29 -0.18
N THR A 129 6.43 3.12 0.24
CA THR A 129 5.33 2.38 -0.36
C THR A 129 4.65 1.56 0.72
N GLY A 130 3.46 1.01 0.45
CA GLY A 130 2.91 0.07 1.41
C GLY A 130 1.39 0.07 1.53
N ARG A 131 0.94 -0.67 2.55
CA ARG A 131 -0.45 -0.89 2.92
C ARG A 131 -1.26 -1.59 1.85
N GLY A 132 -0.72 -2.72 1.38
CA GLY A 132 -1.32 -3.55 0.35
C GLY A 132 -0.96 -3.07 -1.05
N ALA A 133 0.25 -2.54 -1.25
CA ALA A 133 0.73 -2.06 -2.54
C ALA A 133 1.36 -3.16 -3.40
N LEU A 134 2.13 -4.07 -2.79
CA LEU A 134 2.92 -5.05 -3.55
C LEU A 134 2.06 -6.07 -4.29
N CYS A 135 0.92 -6.46 -3.76
CA CYS A 135 0.04 -7.43 -4.41
C CYS A 135 -0.53 -6.96 -5.77
N TRP A 136 -0.43 -5.67 -6.09
CA TRP A 136 -0.85 -5.11 -7.38
C TRP A 136 0.24 -5.15 -8.46
N LEU A 137 1.42 -5.63 -8.13
CA LEU A 137 2.60 -5.67 -9.01
C LEU A 137 2.87 -7.11 -9.46
N PRO A 138 2.93 -7.39 -10.78
CA PRO A 138 3.19 -8.73 -11.27
C PRO A 138 4.64 -9.18 -11.09
N ASP A 139 5.59 -8.24 -11.03
CA ASP A 139 7.03 -8.49 -10.98
C ASP A 139 7.72 -7.59 -9.96
N LEU A 140 8.22 -8.20 -8.88
CA LEU A 140 8.94 -7.47 -7.83
C LEU A 140 10.42 -7.21 -8.17
N ASP A 141 11.01 -7.92 -9.13
CA ASP A 141 12.35 -7.58 -9.61
C ASP A 141 12.31 -6.27 -10.42
N ASP A 142 11.28 -6.07 -11.27
CA ASP A 142 11.06 -4.80 -11.98
C ASP A 142 10.80 -3.65 -10.98
N TRP A 143 9.91 -3.85 -10.01
CA TRP A 143 9.65 -2.88 -8.95
C TRP A 143 10.92 -2.49 -8.18
N ALA A 144 11.74 -3.46 -7.79
CA ALA A 144 12.97 -3.21 -7.06
C ALA A 144 14.03 -2.51 -7.92
N ALA A 145 14.12 -2.84 -9.22
CA ALA A 145 15.00 -2.19 -10.18
C ALA A 145 14.60 -0.71 -10.40
N VAL A 146 13.31 -0.42 -10.54
CA VAL A 146 12.76 0.94 -10.61
C VAL A 146 13.05 1.70 -9.32
N SER A 147 12.77 1.08 -8.17
CA SER A 147 13.04 1.68 -6.85
C SER A 147 14.51 2.02 -6.66
N SER A 148 15.42 1.14 -7.09
CA SER A 148 16.87 1.38 -7.03
C SER A 148 17.31 2.57 -7.88
N GLN A 149 16.66 2.84 -9.01
CA GLN A 149 16.96 4.00 -9.85
C GLN A 149 16.45 5.30 -9.24
N LEU A 150 15.37 5.24 -8.48
CA LEU A 150 14.70 6.41 -7.88
C LEU A 150 15.21 6.79 -6.48
N VAL A 151 15.94 5.90 -5.81
CA VAL A 151 16.54 6.20 -4.49
C VAL A 151 17.98 6.66 -4.67
N THR A 152 18.40 7.68 -3.94
CA THR A 152 19.81 8.15 -3.91
C THR A 152 20.71 7.08 -3.29
N PRO A 153 22.00 6.95 -3.68
CA PRO A 153 22.96 6.13 -2.93
C PRO A 153 22.97 6.53 -1.44
N GLY A 154 22.83 5.54 -0.55
CA GLY A 154 22.64 5.76 0.89
C GLY A 154 21.23 6.18 1.30
N GLY A 155 20.34 6.41 0.35
CA GLY A 155 18.91 6.67 0.60
C GLY A 155 18.18 5.40 1.04
N VAL A 156 16.95 5.56 1.49
CA VAL A 156 16.18 4.53 2.19
C VAL A 156 14.89 4.19 1.44
N LEU A 157 14.61 2.90 1.28
CA LEU A 157 13.29 2.39 1.00
C LEU A 157 12.64 1.96 2.32
N TYR A 158 11.40 2.38 2.55
CA TYR A 158 10.62 2.01 3.72
C TYR A 158 9.20 1.62 3.32
N MET A 159 8.68 0.57 3.93
CA MET A 159 7.29 0.15 3.74
C MET A 159 6.66 -0.41 5.01
N GLU A 160 5.34 -0.25 5.13
CA GLU A 160 4.45 -1.07 5.94
C GLU A 160 3.56 -1.86 4.99
N GLU A 161 3.54 -3.20 5.08
CA GLU A 161 2.87 -4.02 4.08
C GLU A 161 2.13 -5.20 4.72
N THR A 162 1.17 -5.76 4.00
CA THR A 162 0.48 -6.99 4.37
C THR A 162 1.49 -8.13 4.44
N HIS A 163 1.44 -8.90 5.51
CA HIS A 163 2.34 -10.03 5.66
C HIS A 163 1.98 -11.14 4.67
N PRO A 164 2.96 -11.79 4.02
CA PRO A 164 2.70 -12.86 3.05
C PRO A 164 1.83 -14.01 3.57
N THR A 165 1.78 -14.25 4.87
CA THR A 165 0.86 -15.23 5.45
C THR A 165 -0.61 -14.87 5.26
N VAL A 166 -0.96 -13.59 5.19
CA VAL A 166 -2.35 -13.14 4.97
C VAL A 166 -2.81 -13.52 3.58
N ASP A 167 -1.94 -13.31 2.58
CA ASP A 167 -2.23 -13.59 1.18
C ASP A 167 -2.44 -15.09 0.92
N LEU A 168 -1.91 -15.96 1.80
CA LEU A 168 -2.12 -17.41 1.73
C LEU A 168 -3.47 -17.86 2.31
N MET A 169 -4.08 -17.06 3.17
CA MET A 169 -5.22 -17.47 3.98
C MET A 169 -6.53 -17.02 3.36
N ASP A 170 -7.59 -17.76 3.67
CA ASP A 170 -8.97 -17.33 3.41
C ASP A 170 -9.91 -17.73 4.55
N LEU A 171 -11.03 -17.03 4.63
CA LEU A 171 -12.09 -17.29 5.59
C LEU A 171 -13.06 -18.33 5.03
N ILE A 172 -13.01 -19.52 5.58
CA ILE A 172 -13.84 -20.64 5.13
C ILE A 172 -14.99 -20.87 6.12
N GLU A 173 -16.21 -20.94 5.60
CA GLU A 173 -17.37 -21.35 6.40
C GLU A 173 -17.42 -22.87 6.58
N THR A 174 -17.59 -23.31 7.82
CA THR A 174 -17.69 -24.71 8.18
C THR A 174 -18.96 -24.94 9.03
N SER A 175 -19.30 -26.21 9.27
CA SER A 175 -20.41 -26.57 10.19
C SER A 175 -20.19 -26.11 11.64
N GLU A 176 -18.94 -25.82 12.03
CA GLU A 176 -18.56 -25.38 13.37
C GLU A 176 -18.33 -23.86 13.44
N GLY A 177 -18.51 -23.13 12.32
CA GLY A 177 -18.32 -21.69 12.22
C GLY A 177 -17.29 -21.29 11.16
N LYS A 178 -16.87 -20.02 11.23
CA LYS A 178 -15.87 -19.44 10.32
C LYS A 178 -14.47 -19.71 10.82
N ILE A 179 -13.61 -20.26 9.96
CA ILE A 179 -12.19 -20.48 10.26
C ILE A 179 -11.30 -19.85 9.20
N VAL A 180 -10.18 -19.28 9.60
CA VAL A 180 -9.13 -18.81 8.70
C VAL A 180 -8.14 -19.94 8.51
N ARG A 181 -7.84 -20.29 7.24
CA ARG A 181 -6.90 -21.36 6.90
C ARG A 181 -6.21 -21.12 5.57
N PRO A 182 -5.07 -21.80 5.30
CA PRO A 182 -4.41 -21.74 3.99
C PRO A 182 -5.39 -22.15 2.87
N HIS A 183 -5.45 -21.35 1.83
CA HIS A 183 -6.31 -21.54 0.67
C HIS A 183 -5.55 -21.29 -0.64
N TYR A 184 -4.69 -20.28 -0.70
CA TYR A 184 -3.96 -19.89 -1.91
C TYR A 184 -2.57 -20.51 -1.95
N ASN A 185 -2.04 -20.67 -3.17
CA ASN A 185 -0.71 -21.23 -3.39
C ASN A 185 0.32 -20.09 -3.62
N PRO A 186 1.26 -19.88 -2.68
CA PRO A 186 2.23 -18.77 -2.75
C PRO A 186 3.25 -18.91 -3.88
N PHE A 187 3.29 -20.04 -4.55
CA PHE A 187 4.20 -20.30 -5.68
C PHE A 187 3.49 -20.18 -7.04
N ASN A 188 2.21 -19.82 -7.03
CA ASN A 188 1.49 -19.53 -8.26
C ASN A 188 1.96 -18.20 -8.84
N LYS A 189 2.23 -18.19 -10.16
CA LYS A 189 2.63 -16.97 -10.87
C LYS A 189 1.48 -16.27 -11.58
N ASP A 190 0.33 -16.95 -11.71
CA ASP A 190 -0.89 -16.31 -12.18
C ASP A 190 -1.56 -15.55 -11.02
N PRO A 191 -2.11 -14.35 -11.24
CA PRO A 191 -2.78 -13.62 -10.19
C PRO A 191 -4.07 -14.29 -9.73
N VAL A 192 -4.44 -14.07 -8.49
CA VAL A 192 -5.79 -14.31 -7.98
C VAL A 192 -6.69 -13.23 -8.54
N THR A 193 -7.80 -13.61 -9.14
CA THR A 193 -8.76 -12.70 -9.76
C THR A 193 -10.01 -12.60 -8.90
N PHE A 194 -10.38 -11.39 -8.54
CA PHE A 194 -11.58 -11.07 -7.79
C PHE A 194 -12.58 -10.33 -8.68
N THR A 195 -13.87 -10.59 -8.50
CA THR A 195 -14.94 -9.77 -9.08
C THR A 195 -15.87 -9.38 -7.95
N GLU A 196 -15.89 -8.10 -7.63
CA GLU A 196 -16.48 -7.57 -6.41
C GLU A 196 -17.34 -6.33 -6.67
N GLU A 197 -18.21 -6.01 -5.71
CA GLU A 197 -18.89 -4.73 -5.57
C GLU A 197 -18.55 -4.15 -4.19
N GLY A 198 -18.43 -2.85 -4.07
CA GLY A 198 -17.98 -2.20 -2.84
C GLY A 198 -16.47 -2.09 -2.76
N SER A 199 -15.92 -2.00 -1.57
CA SER A 199 -14.48 -1.87 -1.32
C SER A 199 -14.16 -2.33 0.09
N TYR A 200 -12.90 -2.66 0.37
CA TYR A 200 -12.44 -2.93 1.74
C TYR A 200 -12.71 -1.76 2.70
N ALA A 201 -12.80 -0.53 2.20
CA ALA A 201 -13.14 0.65 2.99
C ALA A 201 -14.66 0.77 3.25
N ASP A 202 -15.49 0.30 2.34
CA ASP A 202 -16.93 0.19 2.47
C ASP A 202 -17.48 -0.97 1.63
N ARG A 203 -17.65 -2.13 2.26
CA ARG A 203 -18.14 -3.36 1.60
C ARG A 203 -19.60 -3.26 1.12
N LYS A 204 -20.34 -2.22 1.55
CA LYS A 204 -21.73 -2.00 1.17
C LYS A 204 -21.91 -0.91 0.11
N ALA A 205 -20.83 -0.26 -0.28
CA ALA A 205 -20.87 0.77 -1.32
C ALA A 205 -21.33 0.19 -2.65
N LYS A 206 -22.10 0.98 -3.39
CA LYS A 206 -22.62 0.61 -4.72
C LYS A 206 -21.68 1.15 -5.80
N THR A 207 -20.53 0.48 -5.98
CA THR A 207 -19.50 0.85 -6.97
C THR A 207 -19.77 0.29 -8.36
N GLY A 208 -20.74 -0.65 -8.49
CA GLY A 208 -20.83 -1.54 -9.62
C GLY A 208 -19.79 -2.67 -9.51
N LEU A 209 -19.96 -3.72 -10.32
CA LEU A 209 -18.99 -4.82 -10.35
C LEU A 209 -17.72 -4.37 -11.05
N TYR A 210 -16.58 -4.66 -10.43
CA TYR A 210 -15.26 -4.51 -11.03
C TYR A 210 -14.44 -5.79 -10.87
N THR A 211 -13.45 -5.95 -11.71
CA THR A 211 -12.51 -7.08 -11.65
C THR A 211 -11.13 -6.56 -11.28
N SER A 212 -10.49 -7.23 -10.35
CA SER A 212 -9.13 -6.95 -9.91
C SER A 212 -8.27 -8.21 -9.88
N HIS A 213 -6.98 -8.01 -10.00
CA HIS A 213 -5.96 -9.06 -10.08
C HIS A 213 -4.86 -8.77 -9.08
N CYS A 214 -4.61 -9.70 -8.14
CA CYS A 214 -3.58 -9.61 -7.12
C CYS A 214 -2.59 -10.75 -7.25
N TRP A 215 -1.32 -10.45 -7.11
CA TRP A 215 -0.24 -11.42 -7.06
C TRP A 215 0.19 -11.69 -5.62
N GLU A 216 0.47 -12.93 -5.32
CA GLU A 216 0.94 -13.35 -4.00
C GLU A 216 2.46 -13.40 -3.99
N HIS A 217 3.08 -12.66 -3.08
CA HIS A 217 4.53 -12.53 -2.98
C HIS A 217 5.02 -13.02 -1.62
N GLY A 218 5.88 -14.02 -1.61
CA GLY A 218 6.55 -14.46 -0.40
C GLY A 218 7.77 -13.61 -0.04
N PHE A 219 8.23 -13.66 1.21
CA PHE A 219 9.45 -12.94 1.63
C PHE A 219 10.69 -13.29 0.81
N GLY A 220 10.79 -14.51 0.29
CA GLY A 220 11.89 -14.87 -0.61
C GLY A 220 11.94 -14.03 -1.88
N GLU A 221 10.78 -13.64 -2.40
CA GLU A 221 10.65 -12.76 -3.56
C GLU A 221 10.86 -11.29 -3.16
N ILE A 222 10.16 -10.82 -2.13
CA ILE A 222 10.22 -9.43 -1.64
C ILE A 222 11.65 -9.03 -1.25
N LEU A 223 12.26 -9.79 -0.34
CA LEU A 223 13.62 -9.50 0.12
C LEU A 223 14.66 -9.78 -0.95
N GLY A 224 14.46 -10.86 -1.71
CA GLY A 224 15.37 -11.27 -2.78
C GLY A 224 15.47 -10.24 -3.90
N SER A 225 14.34 -9.66 -4.34
CA SER A 225 14.31 -8.62 -5.36
C SER A 225 15.06 -7.36 -4.90
N LEU A 226 14.82 -6.92 -3.66
CA LEU A 226 15.54 -5.77 -3.09
C LEU A 226 17.06 -6.00 -3.04
N VAL A 227 17.49 -7.15 -2.52
CA VAL A 227 18.93 -7.48 -2.41
C VAL A 227 19.58 -7.57 -3.79
N ARG A 228 18.94 -8.22 -4.77
CA ARG A 228 19.47 -8.31 -6.15
C ARG A 228 19.59 -6.94 -6.83
N ASN A 229 18.75 -5.99 -6.44
CA ASN A 229 18.72 -4.63 -6.99
C ASN A 229 19.43 -3.58 -6.11
N GLY A 230 20.39 -4.04 -5.27
CA GLY A 230 21.33 -3.18 -4.58
C GLY A 230 20.79 -2.54 -3.29
N PHE A 231 19.82 -3.17 -2.64
CA PHE A 231 19.37 -2.77 -1.30
C PHE A 231 19.93 -3.71 -0.23
N ARG A 232 20.38 -3.14 0.86
CA ARG A 232 20.68 -3.85 2.12
C ARG A 232 19.47 -3.74 3.03
N ILE A 233 18.98 -4.86 3.51
CA ILE A 233 17.88 -4.89 4.49
C ILE A 233 18.42 -4.47 5.85
N ASP A 234 17.87 -3.41 6.44
CA ASP A 234 18.29 -2.86 7.74
C ASP A 234 17.31 -3.22 8.85
N LEU A 235 16.02 -3.42 8.51
CA LEU A 235 14.94 -3.73 9.45
C LEU A 235 13.87 -4.57 8.76
N LEU A 236 13.38 -5.56 9.49
CA LEU A 236 12.15 -6.30 9.19
C LEU A 236 11.45 -6.61 10.51
N ASN A 237 10.29 -5.99 10.74
CA ASN A 237 9.48 -6.22 11.94
C ASN A 237 8.13 -6.82 11.53
N GLU A 238 7.84 -8.01 11.99
CA GLU A 238 6.54 -8.66 11.84
C GLU A 238 5.60 -8.25 12.98
N ARG A 239 4.30 -8.12 12.66
CA ARG A 239 3.27 -7.65 13.59
C ARG A 239 2.04 -8.53 13.54
N GLU A 240 1.38 -8.70 14.68
CA GLU A 240 0.12 -9.46 14.80
C GLU A 240 -1.12 -8.63 14.42
N ASP A 241 -0.97 -7.32 14.27
CA ASP A 241 -2.05 -6.43 13.88
C ASP A 241 -2.01 -6.11 12.36
N SER A 242 -3.20 -5.87 11.81
CA SER A 242 -3.42 -5.52 10.42
C SER A 242 -3.91 -4.08 10.32
N PHE A 243 -3.51 -3.35 9.29
CA PHE A 243 -3.99 -2.00 8.97
C PHE A 243 -5.35 -1.99 8.23
N PHE A 244 -5.95 -3.15 7.99
CA PHE A 244 -7.32 -3.33 7.49
C PHE A 244 -7.93 -4.59 8.08
N GLU A 245 -9.25 -4.79 7.94
CA GLU A 245 -9.93 -6.01 8.35
C GLU A 245 -10.02 -6.99 7.16
N PRO A 246 -9.11 -7.98 7.05
CA PRO A 246 -9.12 -8.92 5.92
C PRO A 246 -10.39 -9.77 5.87
N TRP A 247 -10.83 -10.27 7.02
CA TRP A 247 -11.96 -11.21 7.13
C TRP A 247 -12.96 -10.76 8.18
N GLU A 248 -14.18 -10.50 7.75
CA GLU A 248 -15.24 -10.00 8.61
C GLU A 248 -15.61 -10.98 9.73
N GLY A 249 -15.69 -10.45 10.94
CA GLY A 249 -16.20 -11.16 12.11
C GLY A 249 -15.15 -11.89 12.94
N VAL A 250 -13.92 -12.06 12.48
CA VAL A 250 -12.83 -12.71 13.22
C VAL A 250 -11.85 -11.73 13.86
N PHE A 251 -11.99 -10.44 13.56
CA PHE A 251 -11.16 -9.37 14.11
C PHE A 251 -11.92 -8.48 15.11
N GLU A 252 -11.16 -7.83 15.98
CA GLU A 252 -11.61 -6.70 16.79
C GLU A 252 -10.71 -5.49 16.51
N SER A 253 -11.30 -4.28 16.57
CA SER A 253 -10.53 -3.05 16.41
C SER A 253 -9.60 -2.87 17.61
N LEU A 254 -8.33 -2.69 17.34
CA LEU A 254 -7.29 -2.40 18.34
C LEU A 254 -7.16 -0.89 18.58
N ARG A 255 -7.21 -0.11 17.49
CA ARG A 255 -7.18 1.35 17.40
C ARG A 255 -7.69 1.77 16.02
N PRO A 256 -7.90 3.05 15.75
CA PRO A 256 -8.28 3.48 14.40
C PRO A 256 -7.35 2.90 13.33
N ASN A 257 -7.94 2.30 12.30
CA ASN A 257 -7.24 1.66 11.18
C ASN A 257 -6.31 0.50 11.53
N TYR A 258 -6.50 -0.12 12.70
CA TYR A 258 -5.77 -1.34 13.07
C TYR A 258 -6.67 -2.36 13.75
N TRP A 259 -6.49 -3.61 13.36
CA TRP A 259 -7.27 -4.75 13.83
C TRP A 259 -6.35 -5.87 14.30
N LYS A 260 -6.83 -6.67 15.23
CA LYS A 260 -6.20 -7.90 15.66
C LYS A 260 -7.22 -9.03 15.75
N PHE A 261 -6.76 -10.26 15.77
CA PHE A 261 -7.64 -11.41 15.99
C PHE A 261 -8.37 -11.31 17.33
N LYS A 262 -9.66 -11.67 17.30
CA LYS A 262 -10.43 -11.88 18.55
C LYS A 262 -9.84 -13.00 19.38
N LYS A 263 -10.04 -12.94 20.67
CA LYS A 263 -9.64 -14.00 21.59
C LYS A 263 -10.23 -15.35 21.15
N GLY A 264 -9.40 -16.38 21.09
CA GLY A 264 -9.78 -17.74 20.67
C GLY A 264 -9.34 -18.11 19.26
N HIS A 265 -8.89 -17.14 18.45
CA HIS A 265 -8.22 -17.41 17.18
C HIS A 265 -6.70 -17.52 17.38
N VAL A 266 -6.05 -18.34 16.57
CA VAL A 266 -4.59 -18.44 16.55
C VAL A 266 -4.06 -17.22 15.79
N ALA A 267 -3.30 -16.37 16.47
CA ALA A 267 -2.63 -15.25 15.84
C ALA A 267 -1.43 -15.71 15.00
N PHE A 268 -1.24 -15.06 13.88
CA PHE A 268 -0.07 -15.17 13.01
C PHE A 268 0.30 -13.77 12.51
N PRO A 269 1.50 -13.55 11.95
CA PRO A 269 1.88 -12.23 11.44
C PRO A 269 0.89 -11.73 10.40
N MET A 270 0.37 -10.51 10.59
CA MET A 270 -0.65 -9.88 9.74
C MET A 270 -0.08 -8.74 8.89
N SER A 271 0.90 -8.04 9.41
CA SER A 271 1.61 -6.98 8.71
C SER A 271 3.10 -7.03 9.03
N TYR A 272 3.88 -6.31 8.26
CA TYR A 272 5.29 -6.11 8.55
C TYR A 272 5.74 -4.71 8.14
N THR A 273 6.79 -4.21 8.77
CA THR A 273 7.53 -3.06 8.30
C THR A 273 8.91 -3.48 7.82
N LEU A 274 9.37 -2.87 6.74
CA LEU A 274 10.68 -3.11 6.17
C LEU A 274 11.38 -1.79 5.89
N LYS A 275 12.67 -1.74 6.25
CA LYS A 275 13.55 -0.65 5.88
C LYS A 275 14.79 -1.21 5.22
N ALA A 276 15.15 -0.65 4.08
CA ALA A 276 16.32 -1.05 3.33
C ALA A 276 17.09 0.18 2.84
N THR A 277 18.41 0.14 2.94
CA THR A 277 19.29 1.20 2.43
C THR A 277 19.83 0.80 1.06
N ARG A 278 19.72 1.71 0.08
CA ARG A 278 20.37 1.54 -1.20
C ARG A 278 21.89 1.59 -1.01
N VAL A 279 22.57 0.51 -1.35
CA VAL A 279 24.04 0.48 -1.42
C VAL A 279 24.51 1.03 -2.77
N GLU A 280 25.76 1.46 -2.84
CA GLU A 280 26.35 2.05 -4.05
C GLU A 280 26.33 1.11 -5.26
#